data_b330e4eac57df3e9a30b7a74f5734632
#
_entry.id   b330e4eac57df3e9a30b7a74f5734632
#
_cell.length_a   1.000
_cell.length_b   1.000
_cell.length_c   1.000
_cell.angle_alpha   90.00
_cell.angle_beta   90.00
_cell.angle_gamma   90.00
#
_symmetry.space_group_name_H-M   'P 1'
#
loop_
_entity.id
_entity.type
_entity.pdbx_description
1 polymer ?
#
loop_
_entity_poly.entity_id
_entity_poly.type
_entity_poly.pdbx_seq_one_letter_code
_entity_poly.pdbx_strand_id
1 'polypeptide(L)'
;TIYKRRIADLLRIATGGTGVLEQGELHPDLVNRLATEAAIASRHVLHMCIRALDYCPPVDITFGDFLRAIITADVDVVNDDDRDYRLAFVDAFQKRGIYPTGIKQLSVGSLTYPTPDTSSFGQWFKALVDFLRDYRNEIIYCQKRDQVFEINRKYIAGSYGSEEEKIFGLHRRLVPKAIKNTLAFEKLTGLI
;
A
#
# COMPACT_ATOMS: atom_id res chain seq x y z
N THR A 1 -20.81 -0.16 -6.86
CA THR A 1 -20.31 -0.19 -8.26
C THR A 1 -19.51 -1.44 -8.56
N ILE A 2 -18.46 -1.79 -7.83
CA ILE A 2 -17.67 -3.03 -8.03
C ILE A 2 -18.58 -4.27 -7.98
N TYR A 3 -19.32 -4.44 -6.89
CA TYR A 3 -20.25 -5.57 -6.71
C TYR A 3 -21.27 -5.66 -7.86
N LYS A 4 -21.87 -4.53 -8.26
CA LYS A 4 -22.82 -4.50 -9.37
C LYS A 4 -22.24 -5.00 -10.71
N ARG A 5 -20.98 -4.66 -11.01
CA ARG A 5 -20.29 -5.17 -12.21
C ARG A 5 -20.11 -6.68 -12.14
N ARG A 6 -19.66 -7.19 -10.98
CA ARG A 6 -19.42 -8.63 -10.78
C ARG A 6 -20.67 -9.50 -10.92
N ILE A 7 -21.81 -9.00 -10.47
CA ILE A 7 -23.07 -9.75 -10.52
C ILE A 7 -23.89 -9.50 -11.76
N ALA A 8 -23.47 -8.58 -12.65
CA ALA A 8 -24.26 -8.18 -13.81
C ALA A 8 -24.61 -9.37 -14.72
N ASP A 9 -23.61 -10.22 -15.03
CA ASP A 9 -23.85 -11.40 -15.87
C ASP A 9 -24.69 -12.45 -15.16
N LEU A 10 -24.46 -12.65 -13.87
CA LEU A 10 -25.25 -13.57 -13.07
C LEU A 10 -26.71 -13.14 -13.03
N LEU A 11 -26.99 -11.86 -12.82
CA LEU A 11 -28.35 -11.32 -12.84
C LEU A 11 -28.97 -11.43 -14.23
N ARG A 12 -28.23 -11.12 -15.28
CA ARG A 12 -28.71 -11.22 -16.67
C ARG A 12 -29.15 -12.66 -16.99
N ILE A 13 -28.36 -13.64 -16.61
CA ILE A 13 -28.71 -15.06 -16.82
C ILE A 13 -29.92 -15.43 -15.99
N ALA A 14 -29.94 -15.06 -14.70
CA ALA A 14 -31.03 -15.42 -13.77
C ALA A 14 -32.39 -14.76 -14.12
N THR A 15 -32.36 -13.65 -14.85
CA THR A 15 -33.55 -12.85 -15.20
C THR A 15 -33.94 -12.94 -16.68
N GLY A 16 -33.41 -13.92 -17.40
CA GLY A 16 -33.70 -14.06 -18.85
C GLY A 16 -33.26 -12.85 -19.69
N GLY A 17 -32.24 -12.10 -19.27
CA GLY A 17 -31.68 -10.97 -20.01
C GLY A 17 -32.08 -9.58 -19.50
N THR A 18 -33.10 -9.46 -18.64
CA THR A 18 -33.56 -8.15 -18.13
C THR A 18 -32.62 -7.52 -17.11
N GLY A 19 -31.86 -8.30 -16.37
CA GLY A 19 -30.99 -7.83 -15.27
C GLY A 19 -31.75 -7.32 -14.05
N VAL A 20 -33.09 -7.36 -14.06
CA VAL A 20 -33.96 -6.88 -12.98
C VAL A 20 -34.67 -8.07 -12.36
N LEU A 21 -34.50 -8.24 -11.05
CA LEU A 21 -35.18 -9.24 -10.28
C LEU A 21 -36.65 -8.86 -10.09
N GLU A 22 -37.55 -9.74 -10.45
CA GLU A 22 -38.99 -9.55 -10.20
C GLU A 22 -39.28 -9.66 -8.69
N GLN A 23 -40.38 -9.00 -8.27
CA GLN A 23 -40.84 -9.13 -6.89
C GLN A 23 -41.36 -10.54 -6.66
N GLY A 24 -40.72 -11.27 -5.77
CA GLY A 24 -41.06 -12.65 -5.44
C GLY A 24 -39.98 -13.35 -4.65
N GLU A 25 -40.14 -14.64 -4.43
CA GLU A 25 -39.09 -15.46 -3.78
C GLU A 25 -37.93 -15.69 -4.73
N LEU A 26 -36.75 -15.29 -4.30
CA LEU A 26 -35.51 -15.56 -5.01
C LEU A 26 -35.07 -17.02 -4.79
N HIS A 27 -34.59 -17.66 -5.85
CA HIS A 27 -34.06 -19.02 -5.72
C HIS A 27 -32.87 -19.03 -4.72
N PRO A 28 -32.86 -19.95 -3.73
CA PRO A 28 -31.81 -19.95 -2.70
C PRO A 28 -30.38 -19.99 -3.26
N ASP A 29 -30.15 -20.72 -4.35
CA ASP A 29 -28.82 -20.81 -4.97
C ASP A 29 -28.38 -19.48 -5.57
N LEU A 30 -29.31 -18.70 -6.11
CA LEU A 30 -29.01 -17.35 -6.59
C LEU A 30 -28.59 -16.44 -5.43
N VAL A 31 -29.33 -16.49 -4.33
CA VAL A 31 -29.00 -15.73 -3.11
C VAL A 31 -27.60 -16.11 -2.59
N ASN A 32 -27.30 -17.41 -2.51
CA ASN A 32 -26.01 -17.91 -2.07
C ASN A 32 -24.86 -17.44 -2.97
N ARG A 33 -25.05 -17.47 -4.30
CA ARG A 33 -24.06 -16.97 -5.26
C ARG A 33 -23.84 -15.45 -5.14
N LEU A 34 -24.91 -14.67 -5.02
CA LEU A 34 -24.84 -13.23 -4.81
C LEU A 34 -24.13 -12.90 -3.50
N ALA A 35 -24.42 -13.60 -2.42
CA ALA A 35 -23.76 -13.42 -1.13
C ALA A 35 -22.26 -13.78 -1.20
N THR A 36 -21.91 -14.87 -1.88
CA THR A 36 -20.53 -15.27 -2.09
C THR A 36 -19.75 -14.22 -2.86
N GLU A 37 -20.30 -13.70 -3.96
CA GLU A 37 -19.67 -12.62 -4.74
C GLU A 37 -19.54 -11.32 -3.93
N ALA A 38 -20.51 -11.00 -3.08
CA ALA A 38 -20.43 -9.86 -2.17
C ALA A 38 -19.29 -10.05 -1.14
N ALA A 39 -19.15 -11.23 -0.56
CA ALA A 39 -18.08 -11.54 0.38
C ALA A 39 -16.69 -11.48 -0.26
N ILE A 40 -16.54 -11.98 -1.49
CA ILE A 40 -15.29 -11.91 -2.25
C ILE A 40 -14.95 -10.44 -2.56
N ALA A 41 -15.90 -9.68 -3.08
CA ALA A 41 -15.69 -8.28 -3.43
C ALA A 41 -15.32 -7.42 -2.21
N SER A 42 -16.03 -7.60 -1.10
CA SER A 42 -15.74 -6.84 0.14
C SER A 42 -14.38 -7.17 0.72
N ARG A 43 -13.97 -8.45 0.72
CA ARG A 43 -12.65 -8.87 1.17
C ARG A 43 -11.54 -8.26 0.30
N HIS A 44 -11.71 -8.25 -1.00
CA HIS A 44 -10.72 -7.68 -1.91
C HIS A 44 -10.56 -6.16 -1.68
N VAL A 45 -11.68 -5.43 -1.62
CA VAL A 45 -11.70 -3.99 -1.32
C VAL A 45 -11.03 -3.70 0.02
N LEU A 46 -11.34 -4.50 1.05
CA LEU A 46 -10.73 -4.34 2.37
C LEU A 46 -9.21 -4.54 2.30
N HIS A 47 -8.74 -5.56 1.59
CA HIS A 47 -7.30 -5.79 1.42
C HIS A 47 -6.61 -4.65 0.68
N MET A 48 -7.22 -4.10 -0.39
CA MET A 48 -6.69 -2.92 -1.08
C MET A 48 -6.56 -1.73 -0.13
N CYS A 49 -7.59 -1.46 0.67
CA CYS A 49 -7.58 -0.37 1.64
C CYS A 49 -6.53 -0.55 2.75
N ILE A 50 -6.37 -1.76 3.28
CA ILE A 50 -5.35 -2.04 4.32
C ILE A 50 -3.95 -1.85 3.75
N ARG A 51 -3.66 -2.38 2.56
CA ARG A 51 -2.36 -2.23 1.91
C ARG A 51 -2.03 -0.80 1.55
N ALA A 52 -3.05 -0.01 1.20
CA ALA A 52 -2.87 1.40 0.90
C ALA A 52 -2.22 2.17 2.05
N LEU A 53 -2.42 1.74 3.30
CA LEU A 53 -1.82 2.41 4.47
C LEU A 53 -0.30 2.42 4.43
N ASP A 54 0.33 1.38 3.85
CA ASP A 54 1.79 1.29 3.71
C ASP A 54 2.35 2.28 2.67
N TYR A 55 1.49 2.81 1.81
CA TYR A 55 1.83 3.75 0.73
C TYR A 55 1.38 5.18 1.02
N CYS A 56 0.72 5.39 2.15
CA CYS A 56 0.30 6.73 2.56
C CYS A 56 1.45 7.51 3.20
N PRO A 57 1.48 8.85 3.07
CA PRO A 57 2.40 9.67 3.84
C PRO A 57 2.12 9.50 5.35
N PRO A 58 3.14 9.65 6.22
CA PRO A 58 2.98 9.42 7.66
C PRO A 58 2.10 10.46 8.36
N VAL A 59 1.88 11.61 7.75
CA VAL A 59 1.10 12.74 8.28
C VAL A 59 0.27 13.40 7.17
N ASP A 60 -0.77 14.14 7.57
CA ASP A 60 -1.60 14.98 6.69
C ASP A 60 -2.18 14.25 5.46
N ILE A 61 -2.62 13.01 5.66
CA ILE A 61 -3.17 12.18 4.59
C ILE A 61 -4.45 12.80 4.04
N THR A 62 -4.46 13.12 2.75
CA THR A 62 -5.67 13.52 2.04
C THR A 62 -6.38 12.32 1.39
N PHE A 63 -7.65 12.48 1.03
CA PHE A 63 -8.35 11.46 0.23
C PHE A 63 -7.69 11.22 -1.14
N GLY A 64 -7.06 12.25 -1.70
CA GLY A 64 -6.29 12.12 -2.94
C GLY A 64 -5.05 11.23 -2.76
N ASP A 65 -4.31 11.40 -1.67
CA ASP A 65 -3.15 10.57 -1.34
C ASP A 65 -3.58 9.12 -1.10
N PHE A 66 -4.70 8.92 -0.38
CA PHE A 66 -5.24 7.60 -0.15
C PHE A 66 -5.66 6.90 -1.44
N LEU A 67 -6.24 7.62 -2.42
CA LEU A 67 -6.54 7.07 -3.74
C LEU A 67 -5.26 6.61 -4.46
N ARG A 68 -4.23 7.45 -4.48
CA ARG A 68 -2.93 7.08 -5.07
C ARG A 68 -2.33 5.85 -4.41
N ALA A 69 -2.38 5.80 -3.08
CA ALA A 69 -1.90 4.68 -2.28
C ALA A 69 -2.65 3.38 -2.61
N ILE A 70 -4.00 3.40 -2.72
CA ILE A 70 -4.80 2.23 -3.10
C ILE A 70 -4.38 1.72 -4.48
N ILE A 71 -4.27 2.61 -5.47
CA ILE A 71 -3.94 2.21 -6.84
C ILE A 71 -2.52 1.67 -6.92
N THR A 72 -1.55 2.33 -6.29
CA THR A 72 -0.14 1.89 -6.30
C THR A 72 0.02 0.53 -5.61
N ALA A 73 -0.54 0.37 -4.41
CA ALA A 73 -0.45 -0.86 -3.65
C ALA A 73 -1.07 -2.06 -4.39
N ASP A 74 -2.14 -1.83 -5.14
CA ASP A 74 -2.77 -2.89 -5.93
C ASP A 74 -1.97 -3.22 -7.20
N VAL A 75 -1.42 -2.21 -7.89
CA VAL A 75 -0.54 -2.42 -9.05
C VAL A 75 0.70 -3.24 -8.69
N ASP A 76 1.30 -2.99 -7.53
CA ASP A 76 2.51 -3.70 -7.09
C ASP A 76 2.28 -5.19 -6.79
N VAL A 77 1.04 -5.58 -6.54
CA VAL A 77 0.70 -6.96 -6.16
C VAL A 77 -0.06 -7.72 -7.23
N VAL A 78 -0.94 -7.02 -7.94
CA VAL A 78 -1.84 -7.59 -8.94
C VAL A 78 -1.46 -6.99 -10.29
N ASN A 79 -0.83 -7.79 -11.16
CA ASN A 79 -0.42 -7.31 -12.48
C ASN A 79 -1.63 -6.91 -13.34
N ASP A 80 -2.64 -7.79 -13.42
CA ASP A 80 -3.82 -7.60 -14.25
C ASP A 80 -5.07 -7.38 -13.38
N ASP A 81 -5.77 -6.27 -13.61
CA ASP A 81 -7.04 -5.95 -12.94
C ASP A 81 -8.22 -6.50 -13.74
N ASP A 82 -8.31 -7.82 -13.88
CA ASP A 82 -9.38 -8.52 -14.63
C ASP A 82 -10.80 -8.15 -14.19
N ARG A 83 -10.94 -7.49 -13.04
CA ARG A 83 -12.21 -7.22 -12.39
C ARG A 83 -12.52 -5.74 -12.24
N ASP A 84 -11.69 -4.89 -12.83
CA ASP A 84 -11.86 -3.43 -12.85
C ASP A 84 -11.97 -2.77 -11.45
N TYR A 85 -11.30 -3.32 -10.43
CA TYR A 85 -11.33 -2.73 -9.09
C TYR A 85 -10.68 -1.35 -9.09
N ARG A 86 -9.54 -1.19 -9.76
CA ARG A 86 -8.82 0.10 -9.87
C ARG A 86 -9.70 1.14 -10.55
N LEU A 87 -10.31 0.78 -11.69
CA LEU A 87 -11.21 1.67 -12.41
C LEU A 87 -12.43 2.04 -11.57
N ALA A 88 -12.97 1.12 -10.78
CA ALA A 88 -14.10 1.42 -9.91
C ALA A 88 -13.76 2.41 -8.79
N PHE A 89 -12.54 2.36 -8.23
CA PHE A 89 -12.04 3.36 -7.29
C PHE A 89 -11.88 4.71 -7.99
N VAL A 90 -11.22 4.75 -9.14
CA VAL A 90 -11.04 5.96 -9.95
C VAL A 90 -12.38 6.63 -10.23
N ASP A 91 -13.36 5.89 -10.76
CA ASP A 91 -14.72 6.37 -11.03
C ASP A 91 -15.41 6.92 -9.77
N ALA A 92 -15.25 6.24 -8.64
CA ALA A 92 -15.90 6.63 -7.39
C ALA A 92 -15.36 7.95 -6.86
N PHE A 93 -14.06 8.19 -6.97
CA PHE A 93 -13.40 9.42 -6.54
C PHE A 93 -13.68 10.56 -7.52
N GLN A 94 -13.60 10.29 -8.83
CA GLN A 94 -13.93 11.25 -9.87
C GLN A 94 -15.37 11.81 -9.74
N LYS A 95 -16.35 10.91 -9.50
CA LYS A 95 -17.76 11.30 -9.29
C LYS A 95 -17.97 12.18 -8.05
N ARG A 96 -17.02 12.16 -7.11
CA ARG A 96 -17.06 12.98 -5.91
C ARG A 96 -16.19 14.22 -6.00
N GLY A 97 -15.55 14.45 -7.14
CA GLY A 97 -14.66 15.60 -7.35
C GLY A 97 -13.37 15.54 -6.52
N ILE A 98 -12.97 14.35 -6.09
CA ILE A 98 -11.76 14.18 -5.28
C ILE A 98 -10.58 13.86 -6.21
N TYR A 99 -9.62 14.78 -6.25
CA TYR A 99 -8.42 14.66 -7.07
C TYR A 99 -7.17 14.80 -6.19
N PRO A 100 -6.15 13.97 -6.42
CA PRO A 100 -4.86 14.16 -5.76
C PRO A 100 -4.20 15.46 -6.22
N THR A 101 -3.41 16.06 -5.33
CA THR A 101 -2.68 17.29 -5.63
C THR A 101 -1.78 17.11 -6.86
N GLY A 102 -1.86 18.04 -7.80
CA GLY A 102 -1.04 18.04 -9.02
C GLY A 102 -1.53 17.08 -10.14
N ILE A 103 -2.58 16.31 -9.92
CA ILE A 103 -3.14 15.39 -10.92
C ILE A 103 -4.43 15.98 -11.50
N LYS A 104 -4.41 16.26 -12.80
CA LYS A 104 -5.56 16.85 -13.52
C LYS A 104 -6.49 15.79 -14.12
N GLN A 105 -5.96 14.62 -14.45
CA GLN A 105 -6.72 13.54 -15.07
C GLN A 105 -6.49 12.24 -14.30
N LEU A 106 -7.57 11.64 -13.81
CA LEU A 106 -7.51 10.39 -13.08
C LEU A 106 -7.41 9.21 -14.05
N SER A 107 -6.29 8.51 -13.98
CA SER A 107 -6.05 7.22 -14.64
C SER A 107 -5.18 6.36 -13.72
N VAL A 108 -5.17 5.05 -13.95
CA VAL A 108 -4.30 4.15 -13.17
C VAL A 108 -2.85 4.60 -13.26
N GLY A 109 -2.36 4.90 -14.47
CA GLY A 109 -0.97 5.31 -14.67
C GLY A 109 -0.61 6.67 -14.04
N SER A 110 -1.54 7.64 -14.01
CA SER A 110 -1.29 8.95 -13.39
C SER A 110 -1.36 8.89 -11.85
N LEU A 111 -2.06 7.91 -11.31
CA LEU A 111 -2.23 7.72 -9.88
C LEU A 111 -1.11 6.90 -9.25
N THR A 112 -0.50 5.98 -10.00
CA THR A 112 0.61 5.15 -9.50
C THR A 112 1.79 6.05 -9.11
N TYR A 113 2.37 5.80 -7.93
CA TYR A 113 3.61 6.47 -7.55
C TYR A 113 4.75 6.04 -8.47
N PRO A 114 5.60 6.96 -8.90
CA PRO A 114 6.76 6.61 -9.72
C PRO A 114 7.71 5.70 -8.93
N THR A 115 8.23 4.67 -9.58
CA THR A 115 9.27 3.84 -8.99
C THR A 115 10.53 4.70 -8.79
N PRO A 116 11.11 4.71 -7.57
CA PRO A 116 12.32 5.47 -7.32
C PRO A 116 13.45 5.00 -8.23
N ASP A 117 14.17 5.93 -8.84
CA ASP A 117 15.39 5.60 -9.56
C ASP A 117 16.50 5.24 -8.56
N THR A 118 16.69 3.95 -8.34
CA THR A 118 17.68 3.41 -7.40
C THR A 118 19.11 3.49 -7.94
N SER A 119 19.31 3.78 -9.21
CA SER A 119 20.65 3.89 -9.82
C SER A 119 21.47 5.03 -9.23
N SER A 120 20.81 6.09 -8.78
CA SER A 120 21.44 7.27 -8.15
C SER A 120 21.78 7.10 -6.67
N PHE A 121 21.30 6.05 -6.02
CA PHE A 121 21.35 5.91 -4.55
C PHE A 121 22.67 5.37 -3.98
N GLY A 122 23.61 4.94 -4.78
CA GLY A 122 24.96 4.61 -4.33
C GLY A 122 25.07 3.67 -3.10
N GLN A 123 26.26 3.63 -2.52
CA GLN A 123 26.58 2.71 -1.40
C GLN A 123 25.78 2.97 -0.09
N TRP A 124 25.32 4.19 0.15
CA TRP A 124 24.59 4.53 1.36
C TRP A 124 23.19 3.92 1.39
N PHE A 125 22.52 3.81 0.23
CA PHE A 125 21.21 3.16 0.13
C PHE A 125 21.31 1.67 0.43
N LYS A 126 22.39 1.02 -0.05
CA LYS A 126 22.68 -0.36 0.31
C LYS A 126 22.84 -0.50 1.84
N ALA A 127 23.58 0.42 2.47
CA ALA A 127 23.74 0.40 3.91
C ALA A 127 22.42 0.59 4.68
N LEU A 128 21.51 1.42 4.16
CA LEU A 128 20.17 1.58 4.73
C LEU A 128 19.34 0.29 4.58
N VAL A 129 19.35 -0.32 3.40
CA VAL A 129 18.62 -1.58 3.15
C VAL A 129 19.16 -2.70 4.03
N ASP A 130 20.48 -2.83 4.15
CA ASP A 130 21.13 -3.82 5.01
C ASP A 130 20.78 -3.59 6.49
N PHE A 131 20.78 -2.32 6.94
CA PHE A 131 20.38 -1.96 8.29
C PHE A 131 18.91 -2.32 8.58
N LEU A 132 17.99 -2.00 7.64
CA LEU A 132 16.57 -2.33 7.80
C LEU A 132 16.31 -3.84 7.74
N ARG A 133 17.09 -4.57 6.96
CA ARG A 133 17.03 -6.04 6.91
C ARG A 133 17.46 -6.66 8.24
N ASP A 134 18.56 -6.20 8.80
CA ASP A 134 19.06 -6.67 10.09
C ASP A 134 18.05 -6.39 11.20
N TYR A 135 17.51 -5.16 11.24
CA TYR A 135 16.47 -4.76 12.18
C TYR A 135 15.22 -5.63 12.06
N ARG A 136 14.73 -5.85 10.83
CA ARG A 136 13.58 -6.71 10.57
C ARG A 136 13.80 -8.13 11.02
N ASN A 137 14.98 -8.69 10.74
CA ASN A 137 15.32 -10.07 11.12
C ASN A 137 15.34 -10.26 12.64
N GLU A 138 15.78 -9.27 13.40
CA GLU A 138 15.74 -9.34 14.86
C GLU A 138 14.33 -9.18 15.43
N ILE A 139 13.50 -8.31 14.82
CA ILE A 139 12.18 -7.98 15.38
C ILE A 139 11.09 -9.00 15.02
N ILE A 140 11.21 -9.68 13.88
CA ILE A 140 10.15 -10.55 13.34
C ILE A 140 9.82 -11.75 14.27
N TYR A 141 10.77 -12.16 15.08
CA TYR A 141 10.61 -13.27 16.01
C TYR A 141 10.29 -12.83 17.45
N CYS A 142 10.21 -11.52 17.70
CA CYS A 142 9.90 -10.99 19.03
C CYS A 142 8.41 -11.15 19.34
N GLN A 143 8.12 -11.82 20.45
CA GLN A 143 6.75 -12.01 20.92
C GLN A 143 6.37 -11.02 22.03
N LYS A 144 7.34 -10.40 22.70
CA LYS A 144 7.12 -9.50 23.84
C LYS A 144 7.48 -8.07 23.49
N ARG A 145 6.68 -7.12 23.97
CA ARG A 145 6.92 -5.69 23.76
C ARG A 145 8.27 -5.21 24.32
N ASP A 146 8.70 -5.78 25.43
CA ASP A 146 9.98 -5.43 26.06
C ASP A 146 11.16 -5.78 25.15
N GLN A 147 11.12 -6.94 24.49
CA GLN A 147 12.12 -7.34 23.50
C GLN A 147 12.15 -6.38 22.31
N VAL A 148 10.97 -6.01 21.79
CA VAL A 148 10.87 -5.04 20.71
C VAL A 148 11.43 -3.67 21.12
N PHE A 149 11.15 -3.23 22.34
CA PHE A 149 11.69 -1.99 22.88
C PHE A 149 13.22 -2.00 22.98
N GLU A 150 13.83 -3.07 23.49
CA GLU A 150 15.28 -3.18 23.59
C GLU A 150 15.95 -3.23 22.21
N ILE A 151 15.36 -3.93 21.24
CA ILE A 151 15.85 -3.94 19.85
C ILE A 151 15.75 -2.53 19.26
N ASN A 152 14.61 -1.85 19.39
CA ASN A 152 14.45 -0.48 18.91
C ASN A 152 15.50 0.45 19.50
N ARG A 153 15.72 0.36 20.81
CA ARG A 153 16.74 1.15 21.51
C ARG A 153 18.15 0.85 20.99
N LYS A 154 18.49 -0.42 20.78
CA LYS A 154 19.76 -0.86 20.20
C LYS A 154 20.00 -0.27 18.81
N TYR A 155 18.99 -0.29 17.94
CA TYR A 155 19.09 0.19 16.56
C TYR A 155 19.03 1.72 16.44
N ILE A 156 18.35 2.41 17.33
CA ILE A 156 18.27 3.89 17.33
C ILE A 156 19.50 4.50 18.02
N ALA A 157 19.78 4.09 19.24
CA ALA A 157 20.80 4.69 20.08
C ALA A 157 22.19 4.03 19.96
N GLY A 158 22.25 2.81 19.47
CA GLY A 158 23.41 1.95 19.47
C GLY A 158 23.51 1.10 20.76
N SER A 159 24.26 0.00 20.69
CA SER A 159 24.47 -0.86 21.83
C SER A 159 25.57 -0.29 22.73
N TYR A 160 25.37 -0.33 24.05
CA TYR A 160 26.41 -0.08 25.04
C TYR A 160 27.22 -1.40 25.21
N GLY A 161 28.32 -1.51 24.49
CA GLY A 161 29.23 -2.63 24.54
C GLY A 161 30.68 -2.21 24.29
N SER A 162 31.60 -3.15 24.23
CA SER A 162 33.01 -2.90 23.88
C SER A 162 33.11 -2.18 22.52
N GLU A 163 34.22 -1.46 22.28
CA GLU A 163 34.42 -0.68 21.04
C GLU A 163 34.24 -1.51 19.75
N GLU A 164 34.48 -2.82 19.82
CA GLU A 164 34.38 -3.77 18.72
C GLU A 164 32.95 -4.28 18.48
N GLU A 165 32.05 -4.24 19.48
CA GLU A 165 30.66 -4.71 19.40
C GLU A 165 29.61 -3.58 19.19
N LYS A 166 30.07 -2.34 19.07
CA LYS A 166 29.16 -1.21 18.82
C LYS A 166 28.46 -1.37 17.46
N ILE A 167 27.31 -2.02 17.51
CA ILE A 167 26.32 -1.81 16.45
C ILE A 167 25.94 -0.33 16.52
N PHE A 168 26.53 0.45 15.64
CA PHE A 168 26.26 1.87 15.58
C PHE A 168 24.79 2.06 15.22
N GLY A 169 24.05 2.81 16.02
CA GLY A 169 22.69 3.19 15.75
C GLY A 169 22.54 3.88 14.39
N LEU A 170 21.31 4.05 13.94
CA LEU A 170 20.94 4.59 12.64
C LEU A 170 21.78 5.82 12.26
N HIS A 171 21.94 6.77 13.17
CA HIS A 171 22.71 7.99 12.94
C HIS A 171 24.18 7.74 12.58
N ARG A 172 24.85 6.87 13.29
CA ARG A 172 26.27 6.60 13.04
C ARG A 172 26.54 5.74 11.81
N ARG A 173 25.59 4.89 11.42
CA ARG A 173 25.72 4.08 10.20
C ARG A 173 25.42 4.84 8.93
N LEU A 174 24.41 5.70 8.96
CA LEU A 174 23.87 6.34 7.75
C LEU A 174 24.37 7.77 7.57
N VAL A 175 24.46 8.56 8.64
CA VAL A 175 24.84 9.99 8.54
C VAL A 175 26.21 10.19 7.88
N PRO A 176 27.30 9.48 8.21
CA PRO A 176 28.58 9.68 7.54
C PRO A 176 28.57 9.35 6.05
N LYS A 177 27.67 8.47 5.61
CA LYS A 177 27.51 8.09 4.20
C LYS A 177 26.55 9.00 3.49
N ALA A 178 25.54 9.53 4.17
CA ALA A 178 24.60 10.50 3.67
C ALA A 178 25.21 11.88 3.47
N ILE A 179 26.08 12.33 4.40
CA ILE A 179 26.80 13.64 4.30
C ILE A 179 27.66 13.71 3.04
N LYS A 180 28.18 12.61 2.53
CA LYS A 180 28.92 12.56 1.29
C LYS A 180 28.03 12.73 0.05
N ASN A 181 26.72 12.65 0.20
CA ASN A 181 25.77 12.73 -0.91
C ASN A 181 24.45 13.39 -0.45
N THR A 182 24.54 14.61 0.09
CA THR A 182 23.43 15.40 0.66
C THR A 182 22.26 15.52 -0.29
N LEU A 183 22.50 15.84 -1.56
CA LEU A 183 21.46 15.98 -2.59
C LEU A 183 20.64 14.69 -2.81
N ALA A 184 21.27 13.53 -2.74
CA ALA A 184 20.56 12.25 -2.87
C ALA A 184 19.74 11.94 -1.62
N PHE A 185 20.24 12.28 -0.44
CA PHE A 185 19.53 12.12 0.83
C PHE A 185 18.31 13.04 0.91
N GLU A 186 18.47 14.32 0.56
CA GLU A 186 17.37 15.30 0.49
C GLU A 186 16.27 14.86 -0.48
N LYS A 187 16.64 14.39 -1.67
CA LYS A 187 15.69 13.88 -2.67
C LYS A 187 14.93 12.63 -2.20
N LEU A 188 15.58 11.79 -1.41
CA LEU A 188 14.97 10.54 -0.95
C LEU A 188 14.06 10.75 0.26
N THR A 189 14.51 11.56 1.22
CA THR A 189 13.82 11.76 2.49
C THR A 189 12.85 12.92 2.49
N GLY A 190 12.98 13.84 1.52
CA GLY A 190 12.26 15.10 1.52
C GLY A 190 12.69 16.06 2.65
N LEU A 191 13.72 15.72 3.40
CA LEU A 191 14.28 16.54 4.46
C LEU A 191 15.28 17.51 3.84
N ILE A 192 14.99 18.80 3.92
CA ILE A 192 15.88 19.91 3.54
C ILE A 192 16.66 20.37 4.74
#